data_752b78061aab0e54c3b34db019afb5a1
#
_entry.id   752b78061aab0e54c3b34db019afb5a1
#
_cell.length_a   1.000
_cell.length_b   1.000
_cell.length_c   1.000
_cell.angle_alpha   90.00
_cell.angle_beta   90.00
_cell.angle_gamma   90.00
#
_symmetry.space_group_name_H-M   'P 1'
#
loop_
_entity.id
_entity.type
_entity.pdbx_description
1 polymer ?
#
loop_
_entity_poly.entity_id
_entity_poly.type
_entity_poly.pdbx_seq_one_letter_code
_entity_poly.pdbx_strand_id
1 'polypeptide(L)'
;RAPEQVARMHELFGTTGSETSLQIDPRLIRCQTCVSAYIGAAFLCSGTVIDPQKEYNLEFLTPRTNLARDFEALLAEHEFAPHRTRRNGINLIYVKASANVERLLRFMGAADAAEQMHTLKAFKQVRNQTNRQTNCDTANLGKTARANAQTLKAIRFLEENDALRTLPEVLQEAAAKRMQNPDLSLTALCSCFDPPVSKSGLSHRMKKLEALAETLRQNLEQEAKA
;
A
#
# COMPACT_ATOMS: atom_id res chain seq x y z
N ARG A 1 7.57 -19.72 -45.09
CA ARG A 1 7.75 -20.94 -44.28
C ARG A 1 7.67 -22.11 -45.24
N ALA A 2 8.70 -22.94 -45.25
CA ALA A 2 8.74 -24.07 -46.20
C ALA A 2 7.65 -25.10 -45.81
N PRO A 3 6.79 -25.53 -46.72
CA PRO A 3 5.72 -26.51 -46.45
C PRO A 3 6.22 -27.79 -45.78
N GLU A 4 7.43 -28.23 -46.14
CA GLU A 4 8.10 -29.41 -45.58
C GLU A 4 8.39 -29.27 -44.07
N GLN A 5 8.79 -28.09 -43.62
CA GLN A 5 9.02 -27.83 -42.18
C GLN A 5 7.72 -27.89 -41.38
N VAL A 6 6.63 -27.39 -41.94
CA VAL A 6 5.29 -27.44 -41.32
C VAL A 6 4.81 -28.89 -41.26
N ALA A 7 4.95 -29.66 -42.33
CA ALA A 7 4.59 -31.08 -42.34
C ALA A 7 5.38 -31.88 -41.31
N ARG A 8 6.70 -31.66 -41.22
CA ARG A 8 7.56 -32.31 -40.23
C ARG A 8 7.17 -31.94 -38.77
N MET A 9 6.76 -30.67 -38.51
CA MET A 9 6.23 -30.27 -37.24
C MET A 9 4.92 -31.00 -36.91
N HIS A 10 3.99 -31.09 -37.85
CA HIS A 10 2.74 -31.85 -37.67
C HIS A 10 3.00 -33.31 -37.35
N GLU A 11 3.90 -33.95 -38.05
CA GLU A 11 4.32 -35.33 -37.79
C GLU A 11 4.91 -35.49 -36.37
N LEU A 12 5.81 -34.60 -35.98
CA LEU A 12 6.53 -34.63 -34.70
C LEU A 12 5.59 -34.40 -33.50
N PHE A 13 4.59 -33.57 -33.68
CA PHE A 13 3.59 -33.27 -32.62
C PHE A 13 2.30 -34.11 -32.74
N GLY A 14 2.22 -35.00 -33.73
CA GLY A 14 1.03 -35.84 -33.96
C GLY A 14 -0.24 -35.01 -34.25
N THR A 15 -0.07 -33.87 -34.93
CA THR A 15 -1.16 -32.96 -35.32
C THR A 15 -1.39 -33.04 -36.84
N THR A 16 -2.60 -32.71 -37.29
CA THR A 16 -2.94 -32.70 -38.71
C THR A 16 -3.03 -31.27 -39.26
N GLY A 17 -3.04 -30.27 -38.39
CA GLY A 17 -3.25 -28.85 -38.73
C GLY A 17 -4.75 -28.49 -38.96
N SER A 18 -5.63 -29.48 -38.89
CA SER A 18 -7.09 -29.32 -39.05
C SER A 18 -7.88 -29.45 -37.74
N GLU A 19 -7.19 -29.51 -36.62
CA GLU A 19 -7.82 -29.64 -35.29
C GLU A 19 -8.77 -28.46 -35.00
N THR A 20 -10.02 -28.77 -34.73
CA THR A 20 -11.05 -27.78 -34.38
C THR A 20 -10.99 -27.38 -32.92
N SER A 21 -10.44 -28.24 -32.04
CA SER A 21 -10.28 -28.00 -30.61
C SER A 21 -8.82 -28.26 -30.22
N LEU A 22 -8.14 -27.17 -29.78
CA LEU A 22 -6.77 -27.28 -29.26
C LEU A 22 -6.80 -27.53 -27.75
N GLN A 23 -6.04 -28.53 -27.32
CA GLN A 23 -5.79 -28.90 -25.93
C GLN A 23 -4.28 -29.07 -25.72
N ILE A 24 -3.84 -29.04 -24.49
CA ILE A 24 -2.45 -29.36 -24.15
C ILE A 24 -2.29 -30.89 -24.24
N ASP A 25 -1.36 -31.37 -25.05
CA ASP A 25 -1.02 -32.80 -25.11
C ASP A 25 -0.12 -33.15 -23.90
N PRO A 26 -0.58 -34.01 -22.96
CA PRO A 26 0.22 -34.40 -21.81
C PRO A 26 1.55 -35.07 -22.16
N ARG A 27 1.67 -35.61 -23.38
CA ARG A 27 2.91 -36.24 -23.86
C ARG A 27 4.03 -35.22 -24.06
N LEU A 28 3.70 -33.92 -24.24
CA LEU A 28 4.66 -32.83 -24.43
C LEU A 28 5.16 -32.22 -23.11
N ILE A 29 4.48 -32.48 -22.01
CA ILE A 29 4.75 -31.87 -20.70
C ILE A 29 5.05 -32.91 -19.61
N ARG A 30 5.87 -33.92 -19.90
CA ARG A 30 6.16 -35.06 -19.02
C ARG A 30 7.08 -34.76 -17.84
N CYS A 31 7.83 -33.67 -17.89
CA CYS A 31 8.80 -33.29 -16.86
C CYS A 31 8.79 -31.78 -16.65
N GLN A 32 9.34 -31.34 -15.52
CA GLN A 32 9.39 -29.93 -15.16
C GLN A 32 10.06 -29.05 -16.24
N THR A 33 11.14 -29.52 -16.86
CA THR A 33 11.80 -28.81 -17.94
C THR A 33 10.91 -28.68 -19.17
N CYS A 34 10.13 -29.72 -19.50
CA CYS A 34 9.17 -29.67 -20.62
C CYS A 34 8.06 -28.65 -20.32
N VAL A 35 7.54 -28.61 -19.11
CA VAL A 35 6.53 -27.63 -18.68
C VAL A 35 7.08 -26.21 -18.72
N SER A 36 8.30 -26.00 -18.21
CA SER A 36 9.00 -24.72 -18.26
C SER A 36 9.15 -24.21 -19.70
N ALA A 37 9.64 -25.06 -20.60
CA ALA A 37 9.79 -24.73 -22.01
C ALA A 37 8.44 -24.44 -22.68
N TYR A 38 7.40 -25.22 -22.37
CA TYR A 38 6.06 -25.03 -22.90
C TYR A 38 5.47 -23.69 -22.48
N ILE A 39 5.54 -23.34 -21.21
CA ILE A 39 5.03 -22.06 -20.68
C ILE A 39 5.85 -20.90 -21.25
N GLY A 40 7.18 -21.02 -21.35
CA GLY A 40 8.04 -20.03 -21.99
C GLY A 40 7.69 -19.78 -23.45
N ALA A 41 7.46 -20.86 -24.23
CA ALA A 41 7.02 -20.75 -25.62
C ALA A 41 5.62 -20.12 -25.74
N ALA A 42 4.69 -20.48 -24.85
CA ALA A 42 3.37 -19.85 -24.80
C ALA A 42 3.47 -18.36 -24.50
N PHE A 43 4.38 -17.96 -23.60
CA PHE A 43 4.64 -16.55 -23.30
C PHE A 43 5.17 -15.80 -24.53
N LEU A 44 6.11 -16.34 -25.26
CA LEU A 44 6.64 -15.72 -26.48
C LEU A 44 5.57 -15.57 -27.57
N CYS A 45 4.57 -16.45 -27.61
CA CYS A 45 3.50 -16.41 -28.60
C CYS A 45 2.34 -15.48 -28.24
N SER A 46 1.98 -15.41 -26.96
CA SER A 46 0.72 -14.79 -26.53
C SER A 46 0.81 -14.15 -25.13
N GLY A 47 1.99 -14.13 -24.53
CA GLY A 47 2.21 -13.58 -23.19
C GLY A 47 2.48 -12.08 -23.22
N THR A 48 2.10 -11.42 -22.14
CA THR A 48 2.42 -10.02 -21.87
C THR A 48 2.70 -9.85 -20.39
N VAL A 49 3.70 -9.04 -20.05
CA VAL A 49 3.97 -8.61 -18.68
C VAL A 49 3.80 -7.09 -18.60
N ILE A 50 3.06 -6.62 -17.61
CA ILE A 50 2.87 -5.20 -17.39
C ILE A 50 4.12 -4.65 -16.69
N ASP A 51 4.45 -3.39 -16.99
CA ASP A 51 5.55 -2.68 -16.34
C ASP A 51 5.45 -2.81 -14.80
N PRO A 52 6.44 -3.44 -14.15
CA PRO A 52 6.43 -3.64 -12.70
C PRO A 52 6.37 -2.34 -11.89
N GLN A 53 6.69 -1.20 -12.50
CA GLN A 53 6.53 0.11 -11.85
C GLN A 53 5.05 0.48 -11.67
N LYS A 54 4.17 -0.03 -12.52
CA LYS A 54 2.72 0.22 -12.47
C LYS A 54 2.02 -0.86 -11.67
N GLU A 55 2.02 -2.07 -12.18
CA GLU A 55 1.29 -3.22 -11.62
C GLU A 55 2.06 -4.51 -11.84
N TYR A 56 1.88 -5.49 -10.95
CA TYR A 56 2.40 -6.84 -11.13
C TYR A 56 1.32 -7.69 -11.80
N ASN A 57 1.44 -7.87 -13.09
CA ASN A 57 0.51 -8.67 -13.87
C ASN A 57 1.24 -9.32 -15.05
N LEU A 58 1.08 -10.62 -15.21
CA LEU A 58 1.55 -11.41 -16.33
C LEU A 58 0.35 -12.12 -16.93
N GLU A 59 0.14 -11.99 -18.22
CA GLU A 59 -1.06 -12.42 -18.94
C GLU A 59 -0.72 -13.31 -20.13
N PHE A 60 -1.61 -14.23 -20.45
CA PHE A 60 -1.61 -15.05 -21.66
C PHE A 60 -2.98 -14.92 -22.34
N LEU A 61 -2.98 -14.74 -23.63
CA LEU A 61 -4.17 -14.53 -24.44
C LEU A 61 -4.40 -15.69 -25.41
N THR A 62 -5.59 -16.26 -25.44
CA THR A 62 -5.95 -17.27 -26.45
C THR A 62 -7.45 -17.22 -26.77
N PRO A 63 -7.83 -17.32 -28.07
CA PRO A 63 -9.21 -17.46 -28.44
C PRO A 63 -9.77 -18.86 -28.16
N ARG A 64 -8.93 -19.85 -27.88
CA ARG A 64 -9.29 -21.26 -27.73
C ARG A 64 -9.64 -21.58 -26.28
N THR A 65 -10.93 -21.88 -26.03
CA THR A 65 -11.45 -22.07 -24.65
C THR A 65 -10.90 -23.32 -23.96
N ASN A 66 -10.77 -24.44 -24.70
CA ASN A 66 -10.21 -25.67 -24.11
C ASN A 66 -8.73 -25.50 -23.77
N LEU A 67 -7.94 -24.90 -24.65
CA LEU A 67 -6.53 -24.60 -24.40
C LEU A 67 -6.37 -23.64 -23.19
N ALA A 68 -7.26 -22.65 -23.07
CA ALA A 68 -7.23 -21.72 -21.92
C ALA A 68 -7.49 -22.42 -20.60
N ARG A 69 -8.44 -23.36 -20.56
CA ARG A 69 -8.75 -24.16 -19.38
C ARG A 69 -7.59 -25.06 -18.99
N ASP A 70 -7.03 -25.77 -19.96
CA ASP A 70 -5.91 -26.69 -19.71
C ASP A 70 -4.65 -25.92 -19.27
N PHE A 71 -4.43 -24.72 -19.84
CA PHE A 71 -3.30 -23.88 -19.45
C PHE A 71 -3.47 -23.28 -18.05
N GLU A 72 -4.69 -22.86 -17.68
CA GLU A 72 -5.01 -22.45 -16.31
C GLU A 72 -4.75 -23.60 -15.31
N ALA A 73 -5.19 -24.83 -15.64
CA ALA A 73 -4.96 -26.01 -14.81
C ALA A 73 -3.46 -26.30 -14.66
N LEU A 74 -2.69 -26.23 -15.76
CA LEU A 74 -1.25 -26.42 -15.73
C LEU A 74 -0.52 -25.41 -14.83
N LEU A 75 -0.89 -24.14 -14.91
CA LEU A 75 -0.31 -23.10 -14.05
C LEU A 75 -0.72 -23.32 -12.59
N ALA A 76 -1.94 -23.77 -12.33
CA ALA A 76 -2.43 -24.06 -10.97
C ALA A 76 -1.72 -25.26 -10.34
N GLU A 77 -1.47 -26.34 -11.11
CA GLU A 77 -0.70 -27.51 -10.68
C GLU A 77 0.71 -27.12 -10.21
N HIS A 78 1.31 -26.12 -10.85
CA HIS A 78 2.62 -25.57 -10.48
C HIS A 78 2.53 -24.40 -9.47
N GLU A 79 1.39 -24.21 -8.81
CA GLU A 79 1.14 -23.24 -7.74
C GLU A 79 1.34 -21.76 -8.13
N PHE A 80 1.15 -21.39 -9.40
CA PHE A 80 1.26 -20.00 -9.85
C PHE A 80 0.00 -19.17 -9.55
N ALA A 81 -1.04 -19.78 -8.98
CA ALA A 81 -2.32 -19.14 -8.66
C ALA A 81 -2.90 -18.30 -9.83
N PRO A 82 -3.15 -18.94 -10.98
CA PRO A 82 -3.70 -18.26 -12.14
C PRO A 82 -5.16 -17.87 -11.91
N HIS A 83 -5.59 -16.87 -12.66
CA HIS A 83 -6.99 -16.49 -12.80
C HIS A 83 -7.34 -16.49 -14.28
N ARG A 84 -8.59 -16.81 -14.62
CA ARG A 84 -9.08 -16.75 -15.98
C ARG A 84 -10.31 -15.87 -16.11
N THR A 85 -10.33 -15.05 -17.16
CA THR A 85 -11.49 -14.25 -17.56
C THR A 85 -11.64 -14.27 -19.08
N ARG A 86 -12.74 -13.75 -19.59
CA ARG A 86 -12.99 -13.65 -21.04
C ARG A 86 -13.40 -12.22 -21.39
N ARG A 87 -12.70 -11.62 -22.35
CA ARG A 87 -12.99 -10.28 -22.87
C ARG A 87 -13.06 -10.33 -24.40
N ASN A 88 -14.13 -9.82 -24.99
CA ASN A 88 -14.31 -9.74 -26.45
C ASN A 88 -14.06 -11.08 -27.17
N GLY A 89 -14.51 -12.20 -26.57
CA GLY A 89 -14.33 -13.53 -27.16
C GLY A 89 -12.95 -14.18 -26.93
N ILE A 90 -11.97 -13.44 -26.37
CA ILE A 90 -10.62 -13.92 -26.08
C ILE A 90 -10.54 -14.31 -24.59
N ASN A 91 -9.97 -15.48 -24.32
CA ASN A 91 -9.67 -15.90 -22.95
C ASN A 91 -8.34 -15.28 -22.52
N LEU A 92 -8.35 -14.73 -21.31
CA LEU A 92 -7.22 -14.12 -20.64
C LEU A 92 -6.89 -14.95 -19.40
N ILE A 93 -5.73 -15.55 -19.34
CA ILE A 93 -5.18 -16.25 -18.18
C ILE A 93 -4.12 -15.33 -17.58
N TYR A 94 -4.20 -15.00 -16.29
CA TYR A 94 -3.30 -14.03 -15.68
C TYR A 94 -2.88 -14.39 -14.26
N VAL A 95 -1.69 -13.90 -13.89
CA VAL A 95 -1.10 -14.01 -12.55
C VAL A 95 -0.79 -12.61 -12.03
N LYS A 96 -1.33 -12.25 -10.86
CA LYS A 96 -1.22 -10.88 -10.31
C LYS A 96 -0.25 -10.72 -9.14
N ALA A 97 -0.07 -11.73 -8.30
CA ALA A 97 0.79 -11.60 -7.13
C ALA A 97 2.26 -11.45 -7.56
N SER A 98 2.94 -10.39 -7.11
CA SER A 98 4.33 -10.12 -7.47
C SER A 98 5.27 -11.31 -7.26
N ALA A 99 5.08 -12.07 -6.17
CA ALA A 99 5.87 -13.26 -5.89
C ALA A 99 5.63 -14.38 -6.91
N ASN A 100 4.38 -14.58 -7.35
CA ASN A 100 4.03 -15.58 -8.34
C ASN A 100 4.51 -15.18 -9.74
N VAL A 101 4.41 -13.90 -10.11
CA VAL A 101 4.94 -13.39 -11.39
C VAL A 101 6.47 -13.55 -11.45
N GLU A 102 7.19 -13.19 -10.39
CA GLU A 102 8.64 -13.37 -10.28
C GLU A 102 9.01 -14.85 -10.40
N ARG A 103 8.32 -15.74 -9.67
CA ARG A 103 8.53 -17.18 -9.72
C ARG A 103 8.23 -17.76 -11.11
N LEU A 104 7.16 -17.31 -11.76
CA LEU A 104 6.79 -17.74 -13.10
C LEU A 104 7.81 -17.31 -14.15
N LEU A 105 8.34 -16.09 -14.06
CA LEU A 105 9.43 -15.63 -14.93
C LEU A 105 10.69 -16.48 -14.76
N ARG A 106 11.10 -16.78 -13.51
CA ARG A 106 12.23 -17.70 -13.26
C ARG A 106 11.96 -19.09 -13.79
N PHE A 107 10.76 -19.61 -13.63
CA PHE A 107 10.34 -20.91 -14.11
C PHE A 107 10.42 -21.01 -15.64
N MET A 108 10.05 -19.96 -16.36
CA MET A 108 10.16 -19.87 -17.82
C MET A 108 11.59 -19.65 -18.34
N GLY A 109 12.59 -19.52 -17.44
CA GLY A 109 13.98 -19.25 -17.81
C GLY A 109 14.31 -17.78 -17.99
N ALA A 110 13.41 -16.85 -17.68
CA ALA A 110 13.63 -15.40 -17.73
C ALA A 110 14.23 -14.87 -16.41
N ALA A 111 15.38 -15.40 -16.00
CA ALA A 111 16.00 -15.12 -14.72
C ALA A 111 16.36 -13.64 -14.56
N ASP A 112 16.88 -12.99 -15.58
CA ASP A 112 17.26 -11.58 -15.56
C ASP A 112 16.04 -10.66 -15.36
N ALA A 113 14.92 -10.96 -16.03
CA ALA A 113 13.67 -10.22 -15.87
C ALA A 113 13.10 -10.39 -14.45
N ALA A 114 13.19 -11.60 -13.89
CA ALA A 114 12.78 -11.87 -12.51
C ALA A 114 13.64 -11.10 -11.50
N GLU A 115 14.95 -11.00 -11.71
CA GLU A 115 15.87 -10.25 -10.83
C GLU A 115 15.61 -8.74 -10.90
N GLN A 116 15.37 -8.20 -12.10
CA GLN A 116 14.97 -6.80 -12.27
C GLN A 116 13.66 -6.51 -11.52
N MET A 117 12.68 -7.42 -11.62
CA MET A 117 11.40 -7.30 -10.90
C MET A 117 11.61 -7.35 -9.38
N HIS A 118 12.46 -8.24 -8.88
CA HIS A 118 12.81 -8.35 -7.47
C HIS A 118 13.40 -7.03 -6.94
N THR A 119 14.37 -6.48 -7.64
CA THR A 119 15.00 -5.20 -7.31
C THR A 119 13.99 -4.05 -7.28
N LEU A 120 13.14 -3.93 -8.30
CA LEU A 120 12.09 -2.91 -8.36
C LEU A 120 11.09 -3.04 -7.20
N LYS A 121 10.75 -4.27 -6.82
CA LYS A 121 9.88 -4.53 -5.66
C LYS A 121 10.49 -4.05 -4.37
N ALA A 122 11.78 -4.31 -4.13
CA ALA A 122 12.50 -3.83 -2.95
C ALA A 122 12.50 -2.30 -2.88
N PHE A 123 12.81 -1.61 -3.98
CA PHE A 123 12.72 -0.15 -4.05
C PHE A 123 11.32 0.40 -3.74
N LYS A 124 10.28 -0.22 -4.30
CA LYS A 124 8.88 0.17 -4.02
C LYS A 124 8.53 0.02 -2.54
N GLN A 125 8.97 -1.07 -1.91
CA GLN A 125 8.70 -1.31 -0.49
C GLN A 125 9.34 -0.24 0.39
N VAL A 126 10.63 0.07 0.17
CA VAL A 126 11.33 1.13 0.91
C VAL A 126 10.65 2.48 0.72
N ARG A 127 10.37 2.87 -0.53
CA ARG A 127 9.68 4.14 -0.82
C ARG A 127 8.31 4.23 -0.15
N ASN A 128 7.52 3.17 -0.20
CA ASN A 128 6.19 3.15 0.41
C ASN A 128 6.27 3.23 1.95
N GLN A 129 7.25 2.57 2.56
CA GLN A 129 7.50 2.65 3.99
C GLN A 129 7.90 4.07 4.41
N THR A 130 8.84 4.69 3.68
CA THR A 130 9.26 6.08 3.91
C THR A 130 8.09 7.05 3.77
N ASN A 131 7.30 6.92 2.71
CA ASN A 131 6.12 7.78 2.51
C ASN A 131 5.09 7.62 3.66
N ARG A 132 4.84 6.39 4.11
CA ARG A 132 3.94 6.16 5.26
C ARG A 132 4.47 6.78 6.54
N GLN A 133 5.77 6.66 6.80
CA GLN A 133 6.41 7.28 7.96
C GLN A 133 6.31 8.81 7.88
N THR A 134 6.69 9.40 6.75
CA THR A 134 6.59 10.85 6.54
C THR A 134 5.17 11.37 6.70
N ASN A 135 4.18 10.67 6.15
CA ASN A 135 2.77 11.04 6.30
C ASN A 135 2.31 10.96 7.76
N CYS A 136 2.74 9.93 8.49
CA CYS A 136 2.45 9.78 9.92
C CYS A 136 3.06 10.93 10.73
N ASP A 137 4.33 11.23 10.51
CA ASP A 137 5.06 12.30 11.20
C ASP A 137 4.46 13.68 10.91
N THR A 138 4.13 13.94 9.65
CA THR A 138 3.46 15.18 9.23
C THR A 138 2.09 15.33 9.87
N ALA A 139 1.29 14.27 9.91
CA ALA A 139 -0.02 14.27 10.52
C ALA A 139 0.07 14.48 12.05
N ASN A 140 1.04 13.86 12.71
CA ASN A 140 1.29 14.03 14.14
C ASN A 140 1.76 15.44 14.47
N LEU A 141 2.68 16.00 13.67
CA LEU A 141 3.12 17.38 13.81
C LEU A 141 1.96 18.36 13.64
N GLY A 142 1.14 18.18 12.62
CA GLY A 142 -0.05 19.01 12.39
C GLY A 142 -1.08 18.93 13.53
N LYS A 143 -1.33 17.73 14.08
CA LYS A 143 -2.20 17.58 15.25
C LYS A 143 -1.64 18.29 16.48
N THR A 144 -0.34 18.15 16.75
CA THR A 144 0.35 18.81 17.86
C THR A 144 0.29 20.32 17.73
N ALA A 145 0.60 20.86 16.55
CA ALA A 145 0.54 22.30 16.28
C ALA A 145 -0.87 22.88 16.49
N ARG A 146 -1.91 22.19 15.99
CA ARG A 146 -3.31 22.62 16.18
C ARG A 146 -3.71 22.62 17.67
N ALA A 147 -3.38 21.55 18.40
CA ALA A 147 -3.68 21.45 19.83
C ALA A 147 -2.95 22.55 20.62
N ASN A 148 -1.68 22.80 20.32
CA ASN A 148 -0.91 23.87 20.95
C ASN A 148 -1.52 25.25 20.67
N ALA A 149 -1.89 25.54 19.43
CA ALA A 149 -2.53 26.81 19.05
C ALA A 149 -3.88 27.00 19.74
N GLN A 150 -4.67 25.94 19.87
CA GLN A 150 -5.95 26.00 20.60
C GLN A 150 -5.74 26.30 22.08
N THR A 151 -4.83 25.60 22.74
CA THR A 151 -4.50 25.82 24.16
C THR A 151 -3.94 27.22 24.38
N LEU A 152 -3.02 27.68 23.51
CA LEU A 152 -2.47 29.04 23.62
C LEU A 152 -3.54 30.13 23.46
N LYS A 153 -4.47 29.95 22.51
CA LYS A 153 -5.59 30.84 22.30
C LYS A 153 -6.48 30.93 23.56
N ALA A 154 -6.75 29.79 24.20
CA ALA A 154 -7.51 29.72 25.42
C ALA A 154 -6.79 30.42 26.57
N ILE A 155 -5.50 30.20 26.76
CA ILE A 155 -4.70 30.82 27.83
C ILE A 155 -4.64 32.34 27.64
N ARG A 156 -4.38 32.85 26.42
CA ARG A 156 -4.38 34.29 26.14
C ARG A 156 -5.74 34.94 26.45
N PHE A 157 -6.82 34.29 26.06
CA PHE A 157 -8.15 34.76 26.33
C PHE A 157 -8.43 34.88 27.86
N LEU A 158 -7.99 33.90 28.66
CA LEU A 158 -8.09 33.96 30.13
C LEU A 158 -7.19 35.06 30.69
N GLU A 159 -6.03 35.31 30.13
CA GLU A 159 -5.11 36.38 30.56
C GLU A 159 -5.70 37.78 30.26
N GLU A 160 -6.20 37.99 29.03
CA GLU A 160 -6.82 39.24 28.58
C GLU A 160 -8.04 39.66 29.41
N ASN A 161 -8.70 38.69 30.02
CA ASN A 161 -9.88 38.93 30.91
C ASN A 161 -9.54 38.81 32.41
N ASP A 162 -8.26 38.87 32.79
CA ASP A 162 -7.77 38.76 34.18
C ASP A 162 -8.20 37.46 34.91
N ALA A 163 -8.81 36.51 34.21
CA ALA A 163 -9.32 35.27 34.78
C ALA A 163 -8.18 34.28 35.12
N LEU A 164 -7.03 34.35 34.45
CA LEU A 164 -5.92 33.43 34.69
C LEU A 164 -5.38 33.55 36.11
N ARG A 165 -5.37 34.76 36.69
CA ARG A 165 -4.86 35.04 38.05
C ARG A 165 -5.74 34.47 39.17
N THR A 166 -7.00 34.20 38.89
CA THR A 166 -7.95 33.64 39.85
C THR A 166 -7.94 32.10 39.89
N LEU A 167 -7.22 31.47 38.98
CA LEU A 167 -7.14 30.01 38.88
C LEU A 167 -6.19 29.44 39.94
N PRO A 168 -6.33 28.13 40.27
CA PRO A 168 -5.36 27.43 41.10
C PRO A 168 -3.93 27.53 40.52
N GLU A 169 -2.94 27.67 41.41
CA GLU A 169 -1.51 27.84 41.06
C GLU A 169 -1.01 26.82 40.05
N VAL A 170 -1.43 25.56 40.19
CA VAL A 170 -1.10 24.45 39.27
C VAL A 170 -1.56 24.72 37.83
N LEU A 171 -2.65 25.46 37.63
CA LEU A 171 -3.14 25.83 36.29
C LEU A 171 -2.40 27.08 35.78
N GLN A 172 -2.10 28.03 36.67
CA GLN A 172 -1.29 29.20 36.31
C GLN A 172 0.10 28.79 35.86
N GLU A 173 0.77 27.88 36.58
CA GLU A 173 2.07 27.32 36.19
C GLU A 173 1.99 26.62 34.84
N ALA A 174 0.97 25.77 34.62
CA ALA A 174 0.78 25.07 33.37
C ALA A 174 0.60 26.03 32.18
N ALA A 175 -0.16 27.10 32.38
CA ALA A 175 -0.35 28.16 31.39
C ALA A 175 0.98 28.89 31.07
N ALA A 176 1.72 29.30 32.11
CA ALA A 176 3.01 29.98 31.95
C ALA A 176 4.03 29.14 31.20
N LYS A 177 4.17 27.85 31.56
CA LYS A 177 5.08 26.92 30.86
C LYS A 177 4.69 26.71 29.39
N ARG A 178 3.38 26.66 29.08
CA ARG A 178 2.92 26.55 27.68
C ARG A 178 3.17 27.85 26.89
N MET A 179 2.98 29.00 27.47
CA MET A 179 3.24 30.30 26.84
C MET A 179 4.74 30.48 26.55
N GLN A 180 5.62 30.07 27.48
CA GLN A 180 7.07 30.12 27.31
C GLN A 180 7.57 29.13 26.23
N ASN A 181 6.85 28.04 26.01
CA ASN A 181 7.24 26.95 25.11
C ASN A 181 6.08 26.59 24.14
N PRO A 182 5.72 27.46 23.20
CA PRO A 182 4.53 27.31 22.37
C PRO A 182 4.59 26.12 21.43
N ASP A 183 5.76 25.74 20.94
CA ASP A 183 5.95 24.73 19.91
C ASP A 183 6.22 23.33 20.48
N LEU A 184 6.56 23.22 21.76
CA LEU A 184 6.87 21.92 22.36
C LEU A 184 5.65 20.99 22.36
N SER A 185 5.89 19.70 22.05
CA SER A 185 4.89 18.66 22.24
C SER A 185 4.53 18.56 23.74
N LEU A 186 3.34 18.04 24.03
CA LEU A 186 2.91 17.88 25.42
C LEU A 186 3.89 17.03 26.25
N THR A 187 4.48 16.01 25.62
CA THR A 187 5.49 15.13 26.25
C THR A 187 6.77 15.90 26.58
N ALA A 188 7.27 16.71 25.66
CA ALA A 188 8.47 17.53 25.91
C ALA A 188 8.18 18.62 26.96
N LEU A 189 6.98 19.19 26.97
CA LEU A 189 6.58 20.20 27.96
C LEU A 189 6.55 19.64 29.39
N CYS A 190 6.25 18.34 29.57
CA CYS A 190 6.27 17.71 30.91
C CYS A 190 7.62 17.83 31.60
N SER A 191 8.72 17.84 30.87
CA SER A 191 10.09 17.95 31.37
C SER A 191 10.46 19.40 31.76
N CYS A 192 9.63 20.40 31.46
CA CYS A 192 9.86 21.79 31.83
C CYS A 192 9.35 22.12 33.27
N PHE A 193 8.76 21.17 33.96
CA PHE A 193 8.28 21.30 35.35
C PHE A 193 9.31 20.73 36.32
N ASP A 194 9.33 21.24 37.53
CA ASP A 194 10.17 20.76 38.62
C ASP A 194 9.30 20.51 39.88
N PRO A 195 9.07 19.23 40.24
CA PRO A 195 9.44 18.01 39.53
C PRO A 195 8.65 17.81 38.22
N PRO A 196 9.19 17.00 37.27
CA PRO A 196 8.50 16.72 36.01
C PRO A 196 7.10 16.13 36.21
N VAL A 197 6.15 16.56 35.41
CA VAL A 197 4.74 16.11 35.51
C VAL A 197 4.45 14.99 34.50
N SER A 198 3.43 14.18 34.81
CA SER A 198 2.97 13.14 33.86
C SER A 198 2.24 13.77 32.67
N LYS A 199 2.36 13.12 31.52
CA LYS A 199 1.65 13.56 30.29
C LYS A 199 0.15 13.60 30.46
N SER A 200 -0.43 12.64 31.17
CA SER A 200 -1.87 12.61 31.50
C SER A 200 -2.29 13.77 32.39
N GLY A 201 -1.51 14.06 33.44
CA GLY A 201 -1.74 15.19 34.34
C GLY A 201 -1.67 16.52 33.61
N LEU A 202 -0.63 16.71 32.76
CA LEU A 202 -0.50 17.95 31.99
C LEU A 202 -1.60 18.07 30.93
N SER A 203 -1.99 16.98 30.26
CA SER A 203 -3.12 16.98 29.34
C SER A 203 -4.43 17.39 29.99
N HIS A 204 -4.66 16.91 31.21
CA HIS A 204 -5.85 17.31 31.99
C HIS A 204 -5.84 18.79 32.32
N ARG A 205 -4.69 19.35 32.76
CA ARG A 205 -4.52 20.78 33.04
C ARG A 205 -4.81 21.64 31.82
N MET A 206 -4.27 21.27 30.62
CA MET A 206 -4.52 21.98 29.36
C MET A 206 -5.98 21.97 28.95
N LYS A 207 -6.64 20.81 29.01
CA LYS A 207 -8.10 20.72 28.78
C LYS A 207 -8.95 21.54 29.74
N LYS A 208 -8.51 21.61 30.99
CA LYS A 208 -9.23 22.42 32.01
C LYS A 208 -9.10 23.92 31.71
N LEU A 209 -7.94 24.38 31.26
CA LEU A 209 -7.75 25.78 30.80
C LEU A 209 -8.63 26.10 29.58
N GLU A 210 -8.70 25.19 28.61
CA GLU A 210 -9.57 25.34 27.43
C GLU A 210 -11.04 25.39 27.80
N ALA A 211 -11.50 24.51 28.71
CA ALA A 211 -12.88 24.49 29.18
C ALA A 211 -13.25 25.78 29.96
N LEU A 212 -12.35 26.28 30.80
CA LEU A 212 -12.56 27.53 31.55
C LEU A 212 -12.65 28.75 30.62
N ALA A 213 -11.79 28.81 29.59
CA ALA A 213 -11.84 29.84 28.57
C ALA A 213 -13.16 29.85 27.81
N GLU A 214 -13.65 28.64 27.45
CA GLU A 214 -14.93 28.50 26.76
C GLU A 214 -16.13 28.93 27.64
N THR A 215 -16.13 28.54 28.89
CA THR A 215 -17.18 28.98 29.88
C THR A 215 -17.18 30.47 30.03
N LEU A 216 -16.01 31.10 30.18
CA LEU A 216 -15.90 32.56 30.30
C LEU A 216 -16.42 33.27 29.05
N ARG A 217 -16.11 32.75 27.86
CA ARG A 217 -16.60 33.31 26.61
C ARG A 217 -18.12 33.28 26.53
N GLN A 218 -18.74 32.15 26.91
CA GLN A 218 -20.20 31.99 26.91
C GLN A 218 -20.87 32.96 27.88
N ASN A 219 -20.29 33.18 29.07
CA ASN A 219 -20.81 34.12 30.06
C ASN A 219 -20.77 35.56 29.54
N LEU A 220 -19.64 35.99 28.94
CA LEU A 220 -19.50 37.32 28.36
C LEU A 220 -20.46 37.56 27.19
N GLU A 221 -20.71 36.52 26.36
CA GLU A 221 -21.70 36.61 25.28
C GLU A 221 -23.15 36.71 25.79
N GLN A 222 -23.46 36.13 26.96
CA GLN A 222 -24.78 36.25 27.60
C GLN A 222 -24.98 37.62 28.20
N GLU A 223 -23.96 38.16 28.91
CA GLU A 223 -24.00 39.50 29.46
C GLU A 223 -24.12 40.59 28.37
N ALA A 224 -23.47 40.39 27.22
CA ALA A 224 -23.58 41.34 26.11
C ALA A 224 -24.95 41.33 25.39
N LYS A 225 -25.77 40.30 25.64
CA LYS A 225 -27.13 40.16 25.08
C LYS A 225 -28.24 40.54 26.02
N ALA A 226 -27.93 40.76 27.28
CA ALA A 226 -28.87 41.16 28.34
C ALA A 226 -28.90 42.67 28.50
#